data_0ef55c0c796c8883f646b83d346fd888
#
_entry.id   0ef55c0c796c8883f646b83d346fd888
#
_cell.length_a   1.000
_cell.length_b   1.000
_cell.length_c   1.000
_cell.angle_alpha   90.00
_cell.angle_beta   90.00
_cell.angle_gamma   90.00
#
_symmetry.space_group_name_H-M   'P 1'
#
loop_
_entity.id
_entity.type
_entity.pdbx_description
1 polymer ?
#
loop_
_entity_poly.entity_id
_entity_poly.type
_entity_poly.pdbx_seq_one_letter_code
_entity_poly.pdbx_strand_id
1 'polypeptide(L)'
;MTHGEIDRPFAPGCASFEFGQVNSNTQRISGRARIEGLWRFGLDFGINRFEEELSGGGYDSIQFEDLFITIRFAQSERIQFRTGLGWRAFADDIGPDRTGWAFLYAIDIQPIDPFVASFSFDVGGVGNAVISRTRLEIGAVISFVEPFIGVEWFRVDDTKLDSVFLGARVYF
;
A
#
# COMPACT_ATOMS: atom_id res chain seq x y z
N MET A 1 26.11 -1.18 27.61
CA MET A 1 25.14 -2.04 26.90
C MET A 1 24.19 -1.08 26.22
N THR A 2 24.49 -0.75 24.98
CA THR A 2 23.63 0.10 24.14
C THR A 2 22.48 -0.76 23.67
N HIS A 3 21.26 -0.42 24.13
CA HIS A 3 20.03 -0.94 23.56
C HIS A 3 20.07 -0.59 22.07
N GLY A 4 20.09 -1.61 21.22
CA GLY A 4 19.96 -1.44 19.78
C GLY A 4 18.63 -0.74 19.52
N GLU A 5 18.72 0.52 19.18
CA GLU A 5 17.62 1.28 18.58
C GLU A 5 17.33 0.60 17.23
N ILE A 6 16.24 -0.14 17.20
CA ILE A 6 15.73 -0.67 15.94
C ILE A 6 15.29 0.57 15.15
N ASP A 7 15.97 0.86 14.05
CA ASP A 7 15.54 1.87 13.08
C ASP A 7 14.18 1.44 12.52
N ARG A 8 13.11 1.91 13.15
CA ARG A 8 11.76 1.37 13.02
C ARG A 8 11.10 1.54 11.67
N PRO A 9 11.37 2.60 10.87
CA PRO A 9 10.84 2.65 9.50
C PRO A 9 11.36 1.52 8.62
N PHE A 10 12.49 0.91 9.01
CA PHE A 10 13.11 -0.22 8.32
C PHE A 10 13.04 -1.52 9.12
N ALA A 11 12.08 -1.63 10.01
CA ALA A 11 11.82 -2.85 10.77
C ALA A 11 11.52 -4.03 9.82
N PRO A 12 11.84 -5.26 10.22
CA PRO A 12 11.64 -6.45 9.39
C PRO A 12 10.17 -6.76 9.10
N GLY A 13 9.24 -6.20 9.87
CA GLY A 13 7.82 -6.37 9.62
C GLY A 13 7.02 -5.13 9.97
N CYS A 14 5.93 -4.93 9.21
CA CYS A 14 4.90 -3.95 9.55
C CYS A 14 3.54 -4.38 9.02
N ALA A 15 2.49 -3.92 9.68
CA ALA A 15 1.12 -4.02 9.22
C ALA A 15 0.43 -2.67 9.34
N SER A 16 -0.42 -2.29 8.40
CA SER A 16 -1.16 -1.04 8.40
C SER A 16 -2.63 -1.25 8.07
N PHE A 17 -3.43 -0.36 8.60
CA PHE A 17 -4.84 -0.21 8.27
C PHE A 17 -5.11 1.23 7.86
N GLU A 18 -5.93 1.41 6.81
CA GLU A 18 -6.19 2.69 6.18
C GLU A 18 -7.67 2.87 5.90
N PHE A 19 -8.11 4.11 6.05
CA PHE A 19 -9.42 4.56 5.64
C PHE A 19 -9.25 5.76 4.71
N GLY A 20 -9.91 5.72 3.56
CA GLY A 20 -9.80 6.77 2.54
C GLY A 20 -11.14 7.13 1.95
N GLN A 21 -11.18 8.29 1.31
CA GLN A 21 -12.34 8.77 0.58
C GLN A 21 -11.93 9.10 -0.85
N VAL A 22 -12.67 8.55 -1.82
CA VAL A 22 -12.47 8.80 -3.25
C VAL A 22 -13.32 9.99 -3.70
N ASN A 23 -14.61 9.96 -3.35
CA ASN A 23 -15.57 11.04 -3.59
C ASN A 23 -16.65 11.04 -2.50
N SER A 24 -17.70 11.85 -2.63
CA SER A 24 -18.76 11.95 -1.62
C SER A 24 -19.48 10.63 -1.32
N ASN A 25 -19.48 9.69 -2.27
CA ASN A 25 -20.28 8.45 -2.20
C ASN A 25 -19.41 7.18 -2.21
N THR A 26 -18.08 7.31 -2.43
CA THR A 26 -17.17 6.16 -2.51
C THR A 26 -16.13 6.24 -1.42
N GLN A 27 -16.11 5.21 -0.56
CA GLN A 27 -15.14 5.03 0.52
C GLN A 27 -14.14 3.93 0.15
N ARG A 28 -12.96 3.98 0.75
CA ARG A 28 -11.91 2.99 0.61
C ARG A 28 -11.45 2.52 1.98
N ILE A 29 -11.38 1.20 2.14
CA ILE A 29 -10.77 0.53 3.30
C ILE A 29 -9.61 -0.30 2.77
N SER A 30 -8.45 -0.21 3.42
CA SER A 30 -7.27 -0.95 3.00
C SER A 30 -6.51 -1.51 4.18
N GLY A 31 -5.97 -2.71 4.00
CA GLY A 31 -5.03 -3.34 4.90
C GLY A 31 -3.76 -3.73 4.14
N ARG A 32 -2.61 -3.56 4.76
CA ARG A 32 -1.32 -3.98 4.19
C ARG A 32 -0.47 -4.64 5.25
N ALA A 33 0.32 -5.62 4.81
CA ALA A 33 1.32 -6.25 5.65
C ALA A 33 2.60 -6.45 4.84
N ARG A 34 3.74 -6.17 5.46
CA ARG A 34 5.05 -6.38 4.87
C ARG A 34 5.94 -7.12 5.86
N ILE A 35 6.67 -8.10 5.35
CA ILE A 35 7.68 -8.83 6.10
C ILE A 35 8.94 -8.88 5.25
N GLU A 36 10.06 -8.48 5.81
CA GLU A 36 11.38 -8.58 5.20
C GLU A 36 12.20 -9.66 5.91
N GLY A 37 12.72 -10.58 5.13
CA GLY A 37 13.55 -11.68 5.61
C GLY A 37 15.04 -11.41 5.44
N LEU A 38 15.82 -12.48 5.67
CA LEU A 38 17.24 -12.52 5.35
C LEU A 38 17.44 -12.28 3.84
N TRP A 39 18.63 -11.76 3.45
CA TRP A 39 19.02 -11.56 2.04
C TRP A 39 18.29 -10.44 1.32
N ARG A 40 17.63 -9.50 2.04
CA ARG A 40 16.92 -8.35 1.48
C ARG A 40 15.65 -8.69 0.67
N PHE A 41 15.21 -9.94 0.74
CA PHE A 41 13.93 -10.34 0.16
C PHE A 41 12.80 -10.12 1.16
N GLY A 42 11.64 -9.79 0.66
CA GLY A 42 10.44 -9.60 1.45
C GLY A 42 9.18 -10.03 0.72
N LEU A 43 8.10 -10.04 1.48
CA LEU A 43 6.73 -10.19 1.00
C LEU A 43 5.96 -8.93 1.37
N ASP A 44 5.20 -8.42 0.43
CA ASP A 44 4.28 -7.28 0.62
C ASP A 44 2.89 -7.74 0.18
N PHE A 45 1.96 -7.75 1.13
CA PHE A 45 0.56 -8.11 0.90
C PHE A 45 -0.32 -6.88 1.09
N GLY A 46 -1.31 -6.71 0.23
CA GLY A 46 -2.28 -5.62 0.30
C GLY A 46 -3.67 -6.08 -0.07
N ILE A 47 -4.66 -5.53 0.62
CA ILE A 47 -6.07 -5.65 0.27
C ILE A 47 -6.66 -4.24 0.24
N ASN A 48 -7.38 -3.92 -0.84
CA ASN A 48 -8.07 -2.65 -1.02
C ASN A 48 -9.50 -2.92 -1.41
N ARG A 49 -10.44 -2.39 -0.64
CA ARG A 49 -11.87 -2.47 -0.90
C ARG A 49 -12.43 -1.08 -1.08
N PHE A 50 -13.12 -0.88 -2.19
CA PHE A 50 -13.87 0.33 -2.50
C PHE A 50 -15.36 0.01 -2.39
N GLU A 51 -16.11 0.85 -1.70
CA GLU A 51 -17.55 0.73 -1.52
C GLU A 51 -18.21 2.01 -1.99
N GLU A 52 -19.18 1.89 -2.90
CA GLU A 52 -19.96 3.00 -3.43
C GLU A 52 -21.41 2.87 -2.99
N GLU A 53 -21.96 3.95 -2.42
CA GLU A 53 -23.38 4.05 -2.11
C GLU A 53 -24.16 4.44 -3.37
N LEU A 54 -25.11 3.58 -3.77
CA LEU A 54 -25.92 3.75 -4.96
C LEU A 54 -27.15 4.67 -4.68
N SER A 55 -27.47 5.54 -5.62
CA SER A 55 -28.58 6.51 -5.51
C SER A 55 -29.98 5.89 -5.30
N GLY A 56 -30.12 4.56 -5.50
CA GLY A 56 -31.35 3.79 -5.29
C GLY A 56 -31.40 3.03 -3.98
N GLY A 57 -30.43 3.18 -3.10
CA GLY A 57 -30.20 2.36 -1.93
C GLY A 57 -29.53 1.04 -2.31
N GLY A 58 -28.50 0.67 -1.57
CA GLY A 58 -27.61 -0.48 -1.81
C GLY A 58 -26.17 -0.03 -1.91
N TYR A 59 -25.25 -1.00 -1.89
CA TYR A 59 -23.81 -0.78 -2.00
C TYR A 59 -23.28 -1.63 -3.15
N ASP A 60 -22.36 -1.06 -3.91
CA ASP A 60 -21.53 -1.80 -4.86
C ASP A 60 -20.10 -1.85 -4.29
N SER A 61 -19.42 -2.98 -4.43
CA SER A 61 -18.09 -3.14 -3.89
C SER A 61 -17.14 -3.81 -4.87
N ILE A 62 -15.94 -3.27 -4.94
CA ILE A 62 -14.83 -3.87 -5.69
C ILE A 62 -13.64 -4.07 -4.76
N GLN A 63 -12.96 -5.20 -4.91
CA GLN A 63 -11.81 -5.58 -4.10
C GLN A 63 -10.60 -5.91 -4.97
N PHE A 64 -9.45 -5.39 -4.55
CA PHE A 64 -8.15 -5.72 -5.12
C PHE A 64 -7.27 -6.34 -4.03
N GLU A 65 -6.63 -7.44 -4.37
CA GLU A 65 -5.64 -8.09 -3.54
C GLU A 65 -4.30 -8.12 -4.27
N ASP A 66 -3.24 -7.75 -3.56
CA ASP A 66 -1.89 -7.70 -4.09
C ASP A 66 -0.96 -8.58 -3.25
N LEU A 67 -0.12 -9.35 -3.89
CA LEU A 67 0.97 -10.08 -3.25
C LEU A 67 2.25 -9.89 -4.06
N PHE A 68 3.25 -9.22 -3.48
CA PHE A 68 4.55 -8.99 -4.10
C PHE A 68 5.65 -9.75 -3.38
N ILE A 69 6.53 -10.35 -4.16
CA ILE A 69 7.88 -10.71 -3.71
C ILE A 69 8.76 -9.50 -3.98
N THR A 70 9.35 -8.95 -2.93
CA THR A 70 10.11 -7.71 -3.00
C THR A 70 11.59 -7.95 -2.74
N ILE A 71 12.42 -7.06 -3.26
CA ILE A 71 13.84 -6.99 -2.94
C ILE A 71 14.20 -5.54 -2.57
N ARG A 72 14.89 -5.38 -1.46
CA ARG A 72 15.50 -4.12 -1.04
C ARG A 72 16.86 -4.01 -1.70
N PHE A 73 16.94 -3.23 -2.77
CA PHE A 73 18.15 -3.14 -3.58
C PHE A 73 19.12 -2.03 -3.14
N ALA A 74 18.62 -1.01 -2.43
CA ALA A 74 19.45 0.05 -1.86
C ALA A 74 18.88 0.50 -0.50
N GLN A 75 19.78 0.75 0.44
CA GLN A 75 19.45 1.25 1.77
C GLN A 75 20.59 2.08 2.33
N SER A 76 20.25 3.22 2.93
CA SER A 76 21.09 4.00 3.84
C SER A 76 20.41 4.09 5.21
N GLU A 77 20.98 4.83 6.15
CA GLU A 77 20.39 5.06 7.47
C GLU A 77 18.98 5.71 7.41
N ARG A 78 18.70 6.46 6.33
CA ARG A 78 17.49 7.28 6.22
C ARG A 78 16.66 7.04 4.97
N ILE A 79 17.11 6.20 4.06
CA ILE A 79 16.45 5.95 2.79
C ILE A 79 16.51 4.46 2.46
N GLN A 80 15.36 3.91 2.10
CA GLN A 80 15.24 2.54 1.63
C GLN A 80 14.53 2.49 0.29
N PHE A 81 15.09 1.75 -0.66
CA PHE A 81 14.51 1.49 -1.96
C PHE A 81 14.14 0.02 -2.10
N ARG A 82 12.94 -0.24 -2.57
CA ARG A 82 12.43 -1.58 -2.80
C ARG A 82 11.82 -1.68 -4.20
N THR A 83 11.92 -2.84 -4.78
CA THR A 83 11.19 -3.22 -6.00
C THR A 83 10.64 -4.61 -5.85
N GLY A 84 9.62 -4.96 -6.60
CA GLY A 84 9.00 -6.26 -6.52
C GLY A 84 8.22 -6.64 -7.76
N LEU A 85 8.03 -7.95 -7.90
CA LEU A 85 7.10 -8.55 -8.85
C LEU A 85 6.06 -9.32 -8.06
N GLY A 86 4.83 -9.29 -8.53
CA GLY A 86 3.76 -9.89 -7.78
C GLY A 86 2.52 -10.23 -8.57
N TRP A 87 1.54 -10.66 -7.82
CA TRP A 87 0.23 -11.05 -8.25
C TRP A 87 -0.78 -10.02 -7.80
N ARG A 88 -1.71 -9.71 -8.68
CA ARG A 88 -2.91 -8.92 -8.36
C ARG A 88 -4.13 -9.73 -8.69
N ALA A 89 -5.06 -9.82 -7.74
CA ALA A 89 -6.40 -10.35 -7.95
C ALA A 89 -7.42 -9.20 -7.86
N PHE A 90 -8.46 -9.32 -8.65
CA PHE A 90 -9.61 -8.43 -8.67
C PHE A 90 -10.87 -9.27 -8.48
N ALA A 91 -11.67 -8.91 -7.50
CA ALA A 91 -12.98 -9.47 -7.25
C ALA A 91 -14.04 -8.36 -7.30
N ASP A 92 -15.16 -8.67 -7.88
CA ASP A 92 -16.31 -7.80 -8.07
C ASP A 92 -17.58 -8.63 -7.82
N ASP A 93 -18.61 -8.02 -7.26
CA ASP A 93 -19.85 -8.72 -6.88
C ASP A 93 -20.63 -9.29 -8.08
N ILE A 94 -20.30 -8.89 -9.31
CA ILE A 94 -21.06 -9.22 -10.53
C ILE A 94 -20.28 -10.11 -11.50
N GLY A 95 -18.93 -10.09 -11.45
CA GLY A 95 -18.06 -10.73 -12.43
C GLY A 95 -17.22 -11.88 -11.90
N PRO A 96 -16.59 -12.66 -12.78
CA PRO A 96 -15.63 -13.67 -12.35
C PRO A 96 -14.34 -13.01 -11.84
N ASP A 97 -13.74 -13.61 -10.82
CA ASP A 97 -12.43 -13.22 -10.32
C ASP A 97 -11.38 -13.21 -11.43
N ARG A 98 -10.59 -12.17 -11.48
CA ARG A 98 -9.52 -12.01 -12.46
C ARG A 98 -8.20 -11.82 -11.76
N THR A 99 -7.16 -12.35 -12.36
CA THR A 99 -5.79 -12.23 -11.83
C THR A 99 -4.82 -11.72 -12.89
N GLY A 100 -3.72 -11.16 -12.44
CA GLY A 100 -2.65 -10.71 -13.31
C GLY A 100 -1.35 -10.42 -12.58
N TRP A 101 -0.34 -10.03 -13.32
CA TRP A 101 0.97 -9.67 -12.81
C TRP A 101 1.08 -8.18 -12.57
N ALA A 102 1.83 -7.81 -11.54
CA ALA A 102 2.13 -6.43 -11.23
C ALA A 102 3.61 -6.24 -10.84
N PHE A 103 4.14 -5.06 -11.14
CA PHE A 103 5.45 -4.59 -10.74
C PHE A 103 5.29 -3.50 -9.69
N LEU A 104 6.13 -3.53 -8.65
CA LEU A 104 6.15 -2.56 -7.55
C LEU A 104 7.51 -1.87 -7.49
N TYR A 105 7.50 -0.57 -7.26
CA TYR A 105 8.63 0.24 -6.86
C TYR A 105 8.24 1.08 -5.64
N ALA A 106 9.10 1.15 -4.62
CA ALA A 106 8.83 1.92 -3.42
C ALA A 106 10.09 2.55 -2.83
N ILE A 107 9.91 3.71 -2.21
CA ILE A 107 10.94 4.46 -1.50
C ILE A 107 10.36 4.86 -0.15
N ASP A 108 11.07 4.57 0.93
CA ASP A 108 10.80 5.07 2.26
C ASP A 108 11.95 6.00 2.69
N ILE A 109 11.62 7.18 3.19
CA ILE A 109 12.58 8.23 3.58
C ILE A 109 12.26 8.69 4.99
N GLN A 110 13.26 8.75 5.86
CA GLN A 110 13.17 9.36 7.19
C GLN A 110 14.04 10.64 7.22
N PRO A 111 13.50 11.77 6.79
CA PRO A 111 14.29 13.01 6.69
C PRO A 111 14.81 13.50 8.05
N ILE A 112 13.94 13.46 9.05
CA ILE A 112 14.23 13.78 10.45
C ILE A 112 13.30 12.98 11.36
N ASP A 113 13.78 12.54 12.53
CA ASP A 113 12.96 11.89 13.53
C ASP A 113 11.89 12.85 14.07
N PRO A 114 10.63 12.42 14.24
CA PRO A 114 10.08 11.07 13.99
C PRO A 114 9.43 10.91 12.60
N PHE A 115 9.63 11.81 11.65
CA PHE A 115 8.87 11.89 10.41
C PHE A 115 9.37 10.91 9.35
N VAL A 116 8.42 10.26 8.67
CA VAL A 116 8.63 9.34 7.55
C VAL A 116 7.82 9.82 6.35
N ALA A 117 8.43 9.78 5.18
CA ALA A 117 7.75 9.98 3.91
C ALA A 117 7.94 8.73 3.05
N SER A 118 6.85 8.23 2.46
CA SER A 118 6.87 7.06 1.61
C SER A 118 6.26 7.38 0.25
N PHE A 119 6.91 6.87 -0.78
CA PHE A 119 6.40 6.86 -2.14
C PHE A 119 6.32 5.43 -2.62
N SER A 120 5.23 5.05 -3.28
CA SER A 120 5.16 3.79 -4.01
C SER A 120 4.43 3.97 -5.34
N PHE A 121 4.89 3.20 -6.31
CA PHE A 121 4.28 3.09 -7.62
C PHE A 121 4.18 1.62 -7.97
N ASP A 122 3.01 1.18 -8.40
CA ASP A 122 2.83 -0.15 -8.96
C ASP A 122 2.01 -0.08 -10.27
N VAL A 123 2.34 -0.97 -11.17
CA VAL A 123 1.67 -1.11 -12.44
C VAL A 123 1.57 -2.58 -12.82
N GLY A 124 0.45 -2.97 -13.38
CA GLY A 124 0.22 -4.35 -13.82
C GLY A 124 -1.05 -4.49 -14.63
N GLY A 125 -1.42 -5.73 -14.91
CA GLY A 125 -2.65 -6.04 -15.62
C GLY A 125 -3.49 -7.03 -14.86
N VAL A 126 -4.81 -6.97 -15.06
CA VAL A 126 -5.77 -7.98 -14.58
C VAL A 126 -6.72 -8.28 -15.72
N GLY A 127 -6.65 -9.51 -16.25
CA GLY A 127 -7.32 -9.82 -17.51
C GLY A 127 -6.79 -8.95 -18.66
N ASN A 128 -7.64 -8.12 -19.25
CA ASN A 128 -7.27 -7.18 -20.32
C ASN A 128 -7.09 -5.74 -19.80
N ALA A 129 -7.40 -5.46 -18.52
CA ALA A 129 -7.31 -4.13 -17.95
C ALA A 129 -5.89 -3.83 -17.46
N VAL A 130 -5.42 -2.60 -17.67
CA VAL A 130 -4.19 -2.08 -17.10
C VAL A 130 -4.51 -1.33 -15.82
N ILE A 131 -3.81 -1.67 -14.75
CA ILE A 131 -3.98 -1.06 -13.44
C ILE A 131 -2.67 -0.38 -13.06
N SER A 132 -2.75 0.88 -12.65
CA SER A 132 -1.63 1.61 -12.06
C SER A 132 -2.04 2.30 -10.77
N ARG A 133 -1.13 2.30 -9.81
CA ARG A 133 -1.33 2.95 -8.52
C ARG A 133 -0.06 3.71 -8.14
N THR A 134 -0.23 4.97 -7.78
CA THR A 134 0.82 5.83 -7.23
C THR A 134 0.37 6.30 -5.86
N ARG A 135 1.25 6.26 -4.87
CA ARG A 135 0.94 6.69 -3.49
C ARG A 135 2.04 7.58 -2.95
N LEU A 136 1.62 8.57 -2.19
CA LEU A 136 2.47 9.40 -1.34
C LEU A 136 1.90 9.38 0.08
N GLU A 137 2.75 9.14 1.07
CA GLU A 137 2.39 9.08 2.47
C GLU A 137 3.36 9.92 3.30
N ILE A 138 2.84 10.56 4.35
CA ILE A 138 3.64 11.23 5.37
C ILE A 138 3.13 10.76 6.72
N GLY A 139 4.02 10.29 7.57
CA GLY A 139 3.72 9.80 8.90
C GLY A 139 4.74 10.24 9.94
N ALA A 140 4.47 9.86 11.19
CA ALA A 140 5.39 10.09 12.30
C ALA A 140 5.46 8.82 13.16
N VAL A 141 6.66 8.29 13.36
CA VAL A 141 6.89 7.08 14.15
C VAL A 141 6.93 7.43 15.64
N ILE A 142 5.94 6.95 16.37
CA ILE A 142 5.81 7.11 17.81
C ILE A 142 5.89 5.71 18.45
N SER A 143 7.03 5.39 19.02
CA SER A 143 7.31 4.05 19.52
C SER A 143 7.30 2.99 18.38
N PHE A 144 6.32 2.13 18.34
CA PHE A 144 6.15 1.09 17.31
C PHE A 144 4.95 1.37 16.39
N VAL A 145 4.31 2.54 16.52
CA VAL A 145 3.14 2.94 15.73
C VAL A 145 3.47 4.18 14.93
N GLU A 146 3.03 4.22 13.70
CA GLU A 146 3.12 5.36 12.79
C GLU A 146 1.70 5.74 12.33
N PRO A 147 1.05 6.76 12.91
CA PRO A 147 -0.04 7.43 12.24
C PRO A 147 0.46 8.13 10.98
N PHE A 148 -0.30 8.03 9.89
CA PHE A 148 0.05 8.64 8.61
C PHE A 148 -1.17 9.12 7.84
N ILE A 149 -0.93 10.04 6.91
CA ILE A 149 -1.89 10.52 5.93
C ILE A 149 -1.25 10.41 4.54
N GLY A 150 -2.06 10.21 3.52
CA GLY A 150 -1.55 10.10 2.17
C GLY A 150 -2.58 10.40 1.10
N VAL A 151 -2.09 10.39 -0.13
CA VAL A 151 -2.87 10.48 -1.35
C VAL A 151 -2.55 9.30 -2.25
N GLU A 152 -3.56 8.80 -2.92
CA GLU A 152 -3.44 7.69 -3.86
C GLU A 152 -4.08 8.07 -5.18
N TRP A 153 -3.36 7.87 -6.27
CA TRP A 153 -3.86 7.90 -7.64
C TRP A 153 -3.96 6.46 -8.13
N PHE A 154 -5.18 5.96 -8.14
CA PHE A 154 -5.49 4.60 -8.57
C PHE A 154 -6.27 4.63 -9.88
N ARG A 155 -5.79 3.91 -10.88
CA ARG A 155 -6.34 3.90 -12.23
C ARG A 155 -6.55 2.47 -12.71
N VAL A 156 -7.72 2.23 -13.25
CA VAL A 156 -8.09 0.98 -13.92
C VAL A 156 -8.53 1.37 -15.33
N ASP A 157 -7.68 1.18 -16.32
CA ASP A 157 -7.83 1.73 -17.67
C ASP A 157 -8.12 3.25 -17.63
N ASP A 158 -9.31 3.67 -18.05
CA ASP A 158 -9.76 5.07 -18.04
C ASP A 158 -10.44 5.49 -16.73
N THR A 159 -10.74 4.54 -15.83
CA THR A 159 -11.40 4.80 -14.54
C THR A 159 -10.39 5.30 -13.52
N LYS A 160 -10.75 6.38 -12.82
CA LYS A 160 -9.93 7.01 -11.78
C LYS A 160 -10.60 6.84 -10.42
N LEU A 161 -9.86 6.28 -9.47
CA LEU A 161 -10.27 6.09 -8.07
C LEU A 161 -9.24 6.78 -7.15
N ASP A 162 -9.01 8.08 -7.42
CA ASP A 162 -8.06 8.88 -6.66
C ASP A 162 -8.61 9.13 -5.25
N SER A 163 -7.81 8.93 -4.21
CA SER A 163 -8.27 9.05 -2.82
C SER A 163 -7.28 9.80 -1.94
N VAL A 164 -7.84 10.47 -0.93
CA VAL A 164 -7.08 10.91 0.27
C VAL A 164 -7.41 9.92 1.37
N PHE A 165 -6.40 9.49 2.12
CA PHE A 165 -6.56 8.51 3.17
C PHE A 165 -5.74 8.85 4.42
N LEU A 166 -6.16 8.29 5.52
CA LEU A 166 -5.43 8.28 6.79
C LEU A 166 -5.31 6.83 7.29
N GLY A 167 -4.29 6.57 8.07
CA GLY A 167 -4.06 5.23 8.59
C GLY A 167 -3.10 5.18 9.77
N ALA A 168 -2.90 3.97 10.23
CA ALA A 168 -1.90 3.66 11.24
C ALA A 168 -1.12 2.41 10.82
N ARG A 169 0.19 2.43 11.03
CA ARG A 169 1.11 1.33 10.78
C ARG A 169 1.76 0.91 12.08
N VAL A 170 1.86 -0.39 12.30
CA VAL A 170 2.53 -1.01 13.44
C VAL A 170 3.77 -1.72 12.93
N TYR A 171 4.91 -1.49 13.56
CA TYR A 171 6.20 -2.12 13.28
C TYR A 171 6.52 -3.23 14.28
N PHE A 172 7.11 -4.34 13.82
CA PHE A 172 7.50 -5.50 14.65
C PHE A 172 8.72 -6.25 14.07
#